data_c3d99ee7e409a3f157ec0b9699d12cf4
#
_entry.id   c3d99ee7e409a3f157ec0b9699d12cf4
#
_cell.length_a   1.000
_cell.length_b   1.000
_cell.length_c   1.000
_cell.angle_alpha   90.00
_cell.angle_beta   90.00
_cell.angle_gamma   90.00
#
_symmetry.space_group_name_H-M   'P 1'
#
loop_
_entity.id
_entity.type
_entity.pdbx_description
1 polymer ?
#
loop_
_entity_poly.entity_id
_entity_poly.type
_entity_poly.pdbx_seq_one_letter_code
_entity_poly.pdbx_strand_id
1 'polypeptide(L)'
;MKLLRKINNNAAVAQDNRGREMVVLGRGVGFHPMPYELTDLSVIYRTFYDVDPQYYEILSNLPEDALLAAADITEQSEITLRTELNPNLPFTLADHIAFAQQREKQGIRMAAPLHYDVQHLYPREYELGLRALETVRLRTSSSLPRAEAVSIALHIVNAELEGSDLSSTLTAVEVLDEVTTSVEQELGIVLNRESYNYARFAMHIQFLVRRLSAGAAMEQGSGKMLDELSREYPAVYHCACTVAQDIEQRHGWHCSCDEVLYLMLHIYRVQNRENG
;
A
#
# COMPACT_ATOMS: atom_id res chain seq x y z
N MET A 1 16.18 27.98 16.25
CA MET A 1 16.35 26.67 15.59
C MET A 1 17.67 26.68 14.88
N LYS A 2 18.48 25.63 15.06
CA LYS A 2 19.80 25.54 14.41
C LYS A 2 19.70 24.70 13.16
N LEU A 3 20.03 25.25 12.01
CA LEU A 3 20.13 24.52 10.75
C LEU A 3 21.54 23.93 10.64
N LEU A 4 21.62 22.62 10.41
CA LEU A 4 22.85 21.85 10.50
C LEU A 4 23.46 21.54 9.14
N ARG A 5 22.63 21.08 8.20
CA ARG A 5 23.07 20.61 6.89
C ARG A 5 22.04 20.94 5.82
N LYS A 6 22.51 21.46 4.71
CA LYS A 6 21.70 21.71 3.51
C LYS A 6 21.30 20.38 2.85
N ILE A 7 20.04 20.30 2.46
CA ILE A 7 19.54 19.27 1.52
C ILE A 7 19.43 19.90 0.15
N ASN A 8 18.62 20.96 0.01
CA ASN A 8 18.54 21.79 -1.18
C ASN A 8 18.32 23.28 -0.79
N ASN A 9 17.93 24.14 -1.70
CA ASN A 9 17.73 25.58 -1.40
C ASN A 9 16.57 25.83 -0.43
N ASN A 10 15.58 24.93 -0.37
CA ASN A 10 14.35 25.08 0.44
C ASN A 10 14.17 23.96 1.47
N ALA A 11 15.16 23.06 1.62
CA ALA A 11 15.15 21.98 2.59
C ALA A 11 16.49 21.88 3.32
N ALA A 12 16.44 21.64 4.63
CA ALA A 12 17.63 21.48 5.45
C ALA A 12 17.37 20.56 6.64
N VAL A 13 18.41 19.88 7.12
CA VAL A 13 18.42 19.22 8.41
C VAL A 13 18.61 20.28 9.48
N ALA A 14 17.73 20.26 10.47
CA ALA A 14 17.73 21.20 11.58
C ALA A 14 17.72 20.46 12.92
N GLN A 15 18.01 21.19 13.98
CA GLN A 15 17.93 20.73 15.36
C GLN A 15 17.04 21.67 16.17
N ASP A 16 16.10 21.09 16.92
CA ASP A 16 15.26 21.84 17.84
C ASP A 16 16.02 22.23 19.12
N ASN A 17 15.37 23.00 20.00
CA ASN A 17 15.95 23.41 21.28
C ASN A 17 16.16 22.26 22.27
N ARG A 18 15.64 21.06 21.99
CA ARG A 18 15.82 19.84 22.78
C ARG A 18 16.88 18.90 22.20
N GLY A 19 17.52 19.32 21.09
CA GLY A 19 18.55 18.52 20.43
C GLY A 19 18.03 17.47 19.46
N ARG A 20 16.73 17.40 19.18
CA ARG A 20 16.18 16.44 18.19
C ARG A 20 16.43 16.94 16.78
N GLU A 21 16.90 16.04 15.94
CA GLU A 21 17.04 16.30 14.50
C GLU A 21 15.69 16.21 13.79
N MET A 22 15.55 17.03 12.75
CA MET A 22 14.37 17.12 11.92
C MET A 22 14.72 17.65 10.55
N VAL A 23 13.90 17.38 9.55
CA VAL A 23 13.95 18.04 8.26
C VAL A 23 12.98 19.20 8.26
N VAL A 24 13.44 20.38 7.83
CA VAL A 24 12.60 21.56 7.67
C VAL A 24 12.52 21.94 6.20
N LEU A 25 11.29 22.25 5.76
CA LEU A 25 11.03 22.87 4.46
C LEU A 25 10.66 24.33 4.69
N GLY A 26 11.30 25.20 3.96
CA GLY A 26 11.02 26.61 4.08
C GLY A 26 11.72 27.43 3.02
N ARG A 27 11.17 28.60 2.75
CA ARG A 27 11.70 29.48 1.70
C ARG A 27 13.14 29.87 1.99
N GLY A 28 14.07 29.37 1.16
CA GLY A 28 15.46 29.75 1.20
C GLY A 28 16.26 29.27 2.41
N VAL A 29 15.73 28.32 3.19
CA VAL A 29 16.41 27.80 4.40
C VAL A 29 17.79 27.20 4.10
N GLY A 30 18.00 26.73 2.88
CA GLY A 30 19.29 26.16 2.44
C GLY A 30 20.21 27.14 1.73
N PHE A 31 19.92 28.45 1.67
CA PHE A 31 20.78 29.41 0.95
C PHE A 31 22.01 29.85 1.73
N HIS A 32 21.90 29.88 3.05
CA HIS A 32 23.03 30.31 3.88
C HIS A 32 24.05 29.19 4.09
N PRO A 33 25.35 29.57 4.27
CA PRO A 33 26.35 28.60 4.71
C PRO A 33 25.93 27.95 6.03
N MET A 34 26.04 26.63 6.13
CA MET A 34 25.67 25.88 7.33
C MET A 34 26.90 25.52 8.16
N PRO A 35 26.75 25.38 9.50
CA PRO A 35 25.53 25.58 10.27
C PRO A 35 25.22 27.06 10.58
N TYR A 36 23.89 27.41 10.73
CA TYR A 36 23.47 28.75 11.19
C TYR A 36 22.19 28.68 12.04
N GLU A 37 21.91 29.77 12.77
CA GLU A 37 20.66 29.89 13.54
C GLU A 37 19.59 30.61 12.71
N LEU A 38 18.46 29.92 12.50
CA LEU A 38 17.29 30.50 11.90
C LEU A 38 16.44 31.15 12.99
N THR A 39 16.32 32.47 12.95
CA THR A 39 15.56 33.28 13.91
C THR A 39 14.14 33.54 13.44
N ASP A 40 13.93 33.73 12.15
CA ASP A 40 12.62 33.91 11.56
C ASP A 40 12.02 32.56 11.16
N LEU A 41 11.14 32.01 12.01
CA LEU A 41 10.47 30.74 11.77
C LEU A 41 9.30 30.85 10.78
N SER A 42 8.87 32.06 10.41
CA SER A 42 7.76 32.26 9.46
C SER A 42 8.08 31.80 8.05
N VAL A 43 9.35 31.60 7.73
CA VAL A 43 9.80 31.06 6.44
C VAL A 43 9.62 29.55 6.31
N ILE A 44 9.35 28.85 7.45
CA ILE A 44 9.17 27.39 7.47
C ILE A 44 7.73 27.05 7.09
N TYR A 45 7.58 26.16 6.14
CA TYR A 45 6.27 25.62 5.70
C TYR A 45 5.89 24.34 6.44
N ARG A 46 6.87 23.43 6.60
CA ARG A 46 6.70 22.10 7.20
C ARG A 46 7.96 21.66 7.94
N THR A 47 7.74 20.81 8.93
CA THR A 47 8.80 20.16 9.72
C THR A 47 8.48 18.68 9.83
N PHE A 48 9.49 17.82 9.58
CA PHE A 48 9.39 16.38 9.66
C PHE A 48 10.38 15.87 10.69
N TYR A 49 9.88 15.14 11.68
CA TYR A 49 10.67 14.48 12.71
C TYR A 49 10.93 13.03 12.32
N ASP A 50 11.96 12.42 12.92
CA ASP A 50 12.29 11.00 12.79
C ASP A 50 12.50 10.53 11.34
N VAL A 51 13.01 11.42 10.49
CA VAL A 51 13.31 11.14 9.09
C VAL A 51 14.57 10.30 8.99
N ASP A 52 14.48 9.13 8.37
CA ASP A 52 15.64 8.28 8.10
C ASP A 52 16.61 9.00 7.14
N PRO A 53 17.91 9.09 7.47
CA PRO A 53 18.92 9.74 6.65
C PRO A 53 19.02 9.25 5.21
N GLN A 54 18.60 8.03 4.90
CA GLN A 54 18.55 7.51 3.53
C GLN A 54 17.66 8.33 2.60
N TYR A 55 16.64 9.03 3.13
CA TYR A 55 15.73 9.87 2.33
C TYR A 55 16.32 11.24 2.00
N TYR A 56 17.44 11.66 2.57
CA TYR A 56 17.99 12.99 2.33
C TYR A 56 18.46 13.19 0.87
N GLU A 57 18.93 12.12 0.23
CA GLU A 57 19.33 12.17 -1.18
C GLU A 57 18.09 12.34 -2.08
N ILE A 58 17.02 11.58 -1.81
CA ILE A 58 15.75 11.67 -2.52
C ILE A 58 15.19 13.09 -2.39
N LEU A 59 15.14 13.61 -1.17
CA LEU A 59 14.66 14.97 -0.87
C LEU A 59 15.39 16.07 -1.65
N SER A 60 16.67 15.88 -1.99
CA SER A 60 17.43 16.87 -2.74
C SER A 60 16.88 17.12 -4.15
N ASN A 61 16.20 16.12 -4.72
CA ASN A 61 15.71 16.09 -6.09
C ASN A 61 14.19 16.22 -6.21
N LEU A 62 13.45 16.14 -5.09
CA LEU A 62 11.99 16.21 -5.12
C LEU A 62 11.49 17.63 -5.38
N PRO A 63 10.46 17.79 -6.25
CA PRO A 63 9.72 19.03 -6.39
C PRO A 63 9.06 19.43 -5.06
N GLU A 64 9.18 20.71 -4.69
CA GLU A 64 8.63 21.22 -3.42
C GLU A 64 7.11 21.07 -3.35
N ASP A 65 6.41 21.33 -4.45
CA ASP A 65 4.95 21.21 -4.55
C ASP A 65 4.47 19.78 -4.40
N ALA A 66 5.19 18.79 -4.92
CA ALA A 66 4.92 17.37 -4.72
C ALA A 66 5.12 16.96 -3.25
N LEU A 67 6.18 17.47 -2.61
CA LEU A 67 6.46 17.18 -1.21
C LEU A 67 5.42 17.81 -0.27
N LEU A 68 4.96 19.03 -0.56
CA LEU A 68 3.88 19.67 0.19
C LEU A 68 2.54 18.93 -0.02
N ALA A 69 2.24 18.48 -1.24
CA ALA A 69 1.07 17.66 -1.51
C ALA A 69 1.11 16.35 -0.70
N ALA A 70 2.24 15.65 -0.71
CA ALA A 70 2.42 14.41 0.03
C ALA A 70 2.29 14.61 1.55
N ALA A 71 2.82 15.71 2.09
CA ALA A 71 2.68 16.05 3.51
C ALA A 71 1.21 16.31 3.90
N ASP A 72 0.44 17.03 3.06
CA ASP A 72 -0.99 17.25 3.29
C ASP A 72 -1.79 15.95 3.23
N ILE A 73 -1.45 15.06 2.27
CA ILE A 73 -2.08 13.74 2.14
C ILE A 73 -1.81 12.90 3.38
N THR A 74 -0.57 12.88 3.87
CA THR A 74 -0.19 12.14 5.08
C THR A 74 -0.99 12.64 6.30
N GLU A 75 -1.03 13.94 6.54
CA GLU A 75 -1.79 14.54 7.64
C GLU A 75 -3.29 14.19 7.57
N GLN A 76 -3.90 14.29 6.38
CA GLN A 76 -5.30 13.90 6.17
C GLN A 76 -5.54 12.42 6.41
N SER A 77 -4.57 11.58 6.05
CA SER A 77 -4.64 10.14 6.26
C SER A 77 -4.56 9.80 7.75
N GLU A 78 -3.64 10.37 8.50
CA GLU A 78 -3.53 10.18 9.95
C GLU A 78 -4.81 10.58 10.68
N ILE A 79 -5.38 11.73 10.32
CA ILE A 79 -6.64 12.20 10.90
C ILE A 79 -7.79 11.24 10.59
N THR A 80 -7.90 10.76 9.35
CA THR A 80 -9.01 9.91 8.90
C THR A 80 -8.89 8.49 9.46
N LEU A 81 -7.70 7.93 9.47
CA LEU A 81 -7.41 6.57 9.94
C LEU A 81 -7.30 6.52 11.47
N ARG A 82 -7.05 7.66 12.11
CA ARG A 82 -6.81 7.82 13.56
C ARG A 82 -5.62 7.00 14.05
N THR A 83 -4.57 6.99 13.25
CA THR A 83 -3.32 6.30 13.52
C THR A 83 -2.13 7.17 13.10
N GLU A 84 -1.00 7.01 13.76
CA GLU A 84 0.26 7.58 13.31
C GLU A 84 0.77 6.72 12.15
N LEU A 85 1.23 7.36 11.09
CA LEU A 85 1.80 6.72 9.92
C LEU A 85 3.32 6.80 9.97
N ASN A 86 3.98 5.93 9.23
CA ASN A 86 5.44 5.97 9.11
C ASN A 86 5.89 7.40 8.72
N PRO A 87 6.78 8.04 9.49
CA PRO A 87 7.22 9.42 9.28
C PRO A 87 7.90 9.67 7.93
N ASN A 88 8.29 8.60 7.23
CA ASN A 88 8.89 8.70 5.90
C ASN A 88 7.86 8.65 4.74
N LEU A 89 6.57 8.43 5.03
CA LEU A 89 5.52 8.42 4.01
C LEU A 89 5.52 9.70 3.13
N PRO A 90 5.66 10.94 3.67
CA PRO A 90 5.67 12.13 2.82
C PRO A 90 6.74 12.09 1.73
N PHE A 91 7.87 11.43 1.97
CA PHE A 91 8.98 11.39 1.02
C PHE A 91 8.78 10.34 -0.06
N THR A 92 8.37 9.14 0.31
CA THR A 92 8.06 8.06 -0.65
C THR A 92 6.86 8.43 -1.52
N LEU A 93 5.85 9.08 -0.94
CA LEU A 93 4.68 9.53 -1.66
C LEU A 93 4.99 10.72 -2.59
N ALA A 94 5.86 11.66 -2.17
CA ALA A 94 6.29 12.77 -3.02
C ALA A 94 7.08 12.29 -4.24
N ASP A 95 7.96 11.29 -4.06
CA ASP A 95 8.69 10.65 -5.15
C ASP A 95 7.72 10.01 -6.15
N HIS A 96 6.74 9.25 -5.64
CA HIS A 96 5.68 8.67 -6.48
C HIS A 96 4.91 9.75 -7.24
N ILE A 97 4.46 10.83 -6.58
CA ILE A 97 3.72 11.93 -7.22
C ILE A 97 4.55 12.58 -8.33
N ALA A 98 5.82 12.90 -8.05
CA ALA A 98 6.72 13.49 -9.04
C ALA A 98 6.90 12.59 -10.26
N PHE A 99 7.09 11.28 -10.04
CA PHE A 99 7.21 10.30 -11.10
C PHE A 99 5.91 10.13 -11.91
N ALA A 100 4.76 10.11 -11.24
CA ALA A 100 3.44 10.04 -11.89
C ALA A 100 3.19 11.27 -12.79
N GLN A 101 3.53 12.45 -12.31
CA GLN A 101 3.45 13.70 -13.10
C GLN A 101 4.37 13.68 -14.34
N GLN A 102 5.57 13.13 -14.19
CA GLN A 102 6.49 12.99 -15.31
C GLN A 102 5.95 12.04 -16.38
N ARG A 103 5.38 10.90 -15.97
CA ARG A 103 4.73 9.94 -16.88
C ARG A 103 3.55 10.57 -17.61
N GLU A 104 2.70 11.31 -16.90
CA GLU A 104 1.54 11.98 -17.50
C GLU A 104 1.97 12.99 -18.57
N LYS A 105 3.01 13.79 -18.30
CA LYS A 105 3.59 14.71 -19.31
C LYS A 105 4.14 13.99 -20.54
N GLN A 106 4.59 12.75 -20.38
CA GLN A 106 5.10 11.91 -21.48
C GLN A 106 3.98 11.13 -22.19
N GLY A 107 2.72 11.23 -21.74
CA GLY A 107 1.59 10.47 -22.28
C GLY A 107 1.62 8.97 -21.98
N ILE A 108 2.42 8.54 -21.01
CA ILE A 108 2.54 7.14 -20.61
C ILE A 108 1.39 6.82 -19.65
N ARG A 109 0.44 6.02 -20.12
CA ARG A 109 -0.69 5.55 -19.29
C ARG A 109 -0.34 4.23 -18.62
N MET A 110 -0.50 4.17 -17.32
CA MET A 110 -0.43 2.91 -16.58
C MET A 110 -1.84 2.31 -16.47
N ALA A 111 -1.93 1.02 -16.76
CA ALA A 111 -3.08 0.23 -16.34
C ALA A 111 -3.01 0.06 -14.81
N ALA A 112 -4.16 0.04 -14.14
CA ALA A 112 -4.26 -0.32 -12.73
C ALA A 112 -4.96 -1.69 -12.62
N PRO A 113 -4.26 -2.79 -12.93
CA PRO A 113 -4.86 -4.13 -12.91
C PRO A 113 -5.40 -4.49 -11.52
N LEU A 114 -4.76 -3.98 -10.47
CA LEU A 114 -5.09 -4.27 -9.06
C LEU A 114 -6.14 -3.32 -8.46
N HIS A 115 -6.86 -2.56 -9.29
CA HIS A 115 -7.83 -1.55 -8.83
C HIS A 115 -8.91 -2.14 -7.91
N TYR A 116 -9.55 -3.20 -8.36
CA TYR A 116 -10.64 -3.84 -7.61
C TYR A 116 -10.11 -4.50 -6.32
N ASP A 117 -8.96 -5.12 -6.38
CA ASP A 117 -8.37 -5.83 -5.24
C ASP A 117 -7.98 -4.85 -4.13
N VAL A 118 -7.32 -3.73 -4.47
CA VAL A 118 -7.01 -2.67 -3.51
C VAL A 118 -8.27 -2.03 -2.94
N GLN A 119 -9.28 -1.77 -3.77
CA GLN A 119 -10.56 -1.21 -3.30
C GLN A 119 -11.25 -2.12 -2.27
N HIS A 120 -11.13 -3.45 -2.41
CA HIS A 120 -11.77 -4.41 -1.51
C HIS A 120 -10.95 -4.71 -0.26
N LEU A 121 -9.63 -4.81 -0.40
CA LEU A 121 -8.73 -5.10 0.71
C LEU A 121 -8.52 -3.87 1.61
N TYR A 122 -8.45 -2.68 1.00
CA TYR A 122 -8.08 -1.42 1.64
C TYR A 122 -9.06 -0.29 1.29
N PRO A 123 -10.39 -0.44 1.60
CA PRO A 123 -11.40 0.50 1.12
C PRO A 123 -11.23 1.92 1.67
N ARG A 124 -10.73 2.07 2.91
CA ARG A 124 -10.50 3.37 3.54
C ARG A 124 -9.31 4.11 2.91
N GLU A 125 -8.23 3.39 2.71
CA GLU A 125 -6.98 3.89 2.13
C GLU A 125 -7.19 4.18 0.64
N TYR A 126 -8.01 3.39 -0.07
CA TYR A 126 -8.41 3.67 -1.44
C TYR A 126 -9.23 4.96 -1.57
N GLU A 127 -10.17 5.20 -0.66
CA GLU A 127 -10.92 6.46 -0.61
C GLU A 127 -10.00 7.66 -0.32
N LEU A 128 -9.00 7.49 0.56
CA LEU A 128 -7.96 8.48 0.78
C LEU A 128 -7.12 8.71 -0.48
N GLY A 129 -6.77 7.65 -1.22
CA GLY A 129 -6.10 7.74 -2.51
C GLY A 129 -6.88 8.56 -3.54
N LEU A 130 -8.20 8.38 -3.60
CA LEU A 130 -9.07 9.19 -4.48
C LEU A 130 -9.07 10.68 -4.08
N ARG A 131 -9.14 10.99 -2.79
CA ARG A 131 -9.07 12.38 -2.28
C ARG A 131 -7.70 13.00 -2.52
N ALA A 132 -6.65 12.20 -2.42
CA ALA A 132 -5.28 12.63 -2.65
C ALA A 132 -5.06 13.17 -4.07
N LEU A 133 -5.75 12.64 -5.08
CA LEU A 133 -5.68 13.17 -6.45
C LEU A 133 -6.08 14.65 -6.52
N GLU A 134 -7.09 15.05 -5.76
CA GLU A 134 -7.50 16.45 -5.68
C GLU A 134 -6.48 17.31 -4.93
N THR A 135 -5.90 16.80 -3.85
CA THR A 135 -4.82 17.48 -3.12
C THR A 135 -3.61 17.72 -4.04
N VAL A 136 -3.20 16.71 -4.81
CA VAL A 136 -2.14 16.86 -5.83
C VAL A 136 -2.50 17.92 -6.85
N ARG A 137 -3.71 17.89 -7.39
CA ARG A 137 -4.18 18.88 -8.38
C ARG A 137 -4.10 20.31 -7.85
N LEU A 138 -4.53 20.52 -6.60
CA LEU A 138 -4.53 21.84 -5.96
C LEU A 138 -3.12 22.36 -5.67
N ARG A 139 -2.21 21.48 -5.23
CA ARG A 139 -0.84 21.86 -4.85
C ARG A 139 0.10 22.01 -6.03
N THR A 140 -0.04 21.15 -7.04
CA THR A 140 0.93 21.04 -8.13
C THR A 140 0.40 21.56 -9.48
N SER A 141 -0.88 21.96 -9.54
CA SER A 141 -1.58 22.33 -10.78
C SER A 141 -1.53 21.23 -11.88
N SER A 142 -1.32 19.98 -11.48
CA SER A 142 -1.24 18.80 -12.35
C SER A 142 -2.31 17.80 -11.97
N SER A 143 -3.08 17.33 -12.95
CA SER A 143 -4.09 16.27 -12.75
C SER A 143 -3.46 14.91 -12.98
N LEU A 144 -3.57 14.02 -12.00
CA LEU A 144 -3.18 12.62 -12.15
C LEU A 144 -4.38 11.77 -12.56
N PRO A 145 -4.19 10.69 -13.34
CA PRO A 145 -5.24 9.74 -13.69
C PRO A 145 -5.80 9.05 -12.45
N ARG A 146 -7.08 8.63 -12.51
CA ARG A 146 -7.74 7.92 -11.40
C ARG A 146 -7.00 6.64 -10.97
N ALA A 147 -6.28 6.01 -11.89
CA ALA A 147 -5.45 4.84 -11.62
C ALA A 147 -4.40 5.08 -10.52
N GLU A 148 -3.89 6.31 -10.39
CA GLU A 148 -2.88 6.66 -9.37
C GLU A 148 -3.45 6.62 -7.94
N ALA A 149 -4.76 6.66 -7.76
CA ALA A 149 -5.37 6.48 -6.44
C ALA A 149 -5.02 5.12 -5.81
N VAL A 150 -4.87 4.09 -6.63
CA VAL A 150 -4.45 2.74 -6.19
C VAL A 150 -3.03 2.79 -5.61
N SER A 151 -2.10 3.39 -6.33
CA SER A 151 -0.71 3.51 -5.89
C SER A 151 -0.58 4.35 -4.62
N ILE A 152 -1.31 5.47 -4.55
CA ILE A 152 -1.34 6.32 -3.35
C ILE A 152 -1.92 5.54 -2.16
N ALA A 153 -3.01 4.79 -2.35
CA ALA A 153 -3.59 3.94 -1.32
C ALA A 153 -2.58 2.91 -0.79
N LEU A 154 -1.84 2.26 -1.67
CA LEU A 154 -0.80 1.28 -1.29
C LEU A 154 0.35 1.93 -0.49
N HIS A 155 0.75 3.17 -0.82
CA HIS A 155 1.70 3.92 0.00
C HIS A 155 1.17 4.19 1.42
N ILE A 156 -0.13 4.54 1.55
CA ILE A 156 -0.78 4.76 2.86
C ILE A 156 -0.83 3.45 3.64
N VAL A 157 -1.31 2.35 3.04
CA VAL A 157 -1.36 1.01 3.68
C VAL A 157 0.02 0.61 4.19
N ASN A 158 1.06 0.78 3.37
CA ASN A 158 2.43 0.46 3.76
C ASN A 158 2.91 1.29 4.96
N ALA A 159 2.45 2.53 5.07
CA ALA A 159 2.82 3.41 6.17
C ALA A 159 2.07 3.12 7.49
N GLU A 160 0.92 2.43 7.45
CA GLU A 160 0.19 1.96 8.64
C GLU A 160 0.86 0.75 9.30
N LEU A 161 1.56 -0.05 8.51
CA LEU A 161 2.16 -1.30 8.96
C LEU A 161 3.56 -1.01 9.49
N GLU A 162 3.72 -0.93 10.80
CA GLU A 162 5.04 -0.79 11.43
C GLU A 162 5.98 -1.90 10.94
N GLY A 163 7.03 -1.51 10.19
CA GLY A 163 8.06 -2.42 9.71
C GLY A 163 7.66 -3.31 8.53
N SER A 164 6.49 -3.13 7.91
CA SER A 164 6.16 -3.84 6.68
C SER A 164 6.81 -3.15 5.48
N ASP A 165 7.48 -3.95 4.67
CA ASP A 165 7.98 -3.55 3.37
C ASP A 165 6.77 -3.40 2.40
N LEU A 166 6.82 -2.38 1.51
CA LEU A 166 5.86 -2.22 0.39
C LEU A 166 5.69 -3.54 -0.39
N SER A 167 6.75 -4.33 -0.44
CA SER A 167 6.79 -5.68 -0.99
C SER A 167 5.70 -6.60 -0.40
N SER A 168 5.49 -6.62 0.91
CA SER A 168 4.49 -7.49 1.55
C SER A 168 3.05 -7.09 1.21
N THR A 169 2.79 -5.80 1.06
CA THR A 169 1.49 -5.27 0.66
C THR A 169 1.20 -5.59 -0.81
N LEU A 170 2.17 -5.39 -1.70
CA LEU A 170 2.07 -5.74 -3.11
C LEU A 170 1.87 -7.25 -3.27
N THR A 171 2.62 -8.08 -2.55
CA THR A 171 2.48 -9.54 -2.59
C THR A 171 1.07 -9.98 -2.21
N ALA A 172 0.43 -9.38 -1.18
CA ALA A 172 -0.94 -9.74 -0.82
C ALA A 172 -1.95 -9.45 -1.94
N VAL A 173 -1.75 -8.34 -2.67
CA VAL A 173 -2.61 -7.95 -3.79
C VAL A 173 -2.35 -8.84 -5.02
N GLU A 174 -1.08 -9.15 -5.31
CA GLU A 174 -0.69 -10.07 -6.40
C GLU A 174 -1.26 -11.47 -6.18
N VAL A 175 -1.10 -12.02 -4.97
CA VAL A 175 -1.67 -13.35 -4.62
C VAL A 175 -3.18 -13.37 -4.74
N LEU A 176 -3.89 -12.28 -4.36
CA LEU A 176 -5.34 -12.22 -4.53
C LEU A 176 -5.73 -12.30 -6.01
N ASP A 177 -5.06 -11.58 -6.90
CA ASP A 177 -5.34 -11.62 -8.33
C ASP A 177 -5.01 -12.99 -8.94
N GLU A 178 -3.89 -13.59 -8.55
CA GLU A 178 -3.50 -14.95 -8.95
C GLU A 178 -4.54 -15.99 -8.52
N VAL A 179 -4.95 -15.97 -7.25
CA VAL A 179 -5.97 -16.89 -6.70
C VAL A 179 -7.31 -16.68 -7.39
N THR A 180 -7.72 -15.44 -7.64
CA THR A 180 -8.95 -15.12 -8.36
C THR A 180 -8.92 -15.72 -9.76
N THR A 181 -7.83 -15.51 -10.48
CA THR A 181 -7.63 -16.05 -11.84
C THR A 181 -7.65 -17.57 -11.87
N SER A 182 -6.96 -18.24 -10.94
CA SER A 182 -6.98 -19.69 -10.80
C SER A 182 -8.40 -20.22 -10.55
N VAL A 183 -9.15 -19.57 -9.65
CA VAL A 183 -10.53 -19.98 -9.34
C VAL A 183 -11.44 -19.83 -10.56
N GLU A 184 -11.34 -18.71 -11.29
CA GLU A 184 -12.11 -18.46 -12.50
C GLU A 184 -11.83 -19.51 -13.58
N GLN A 185 -10.56 -19.86 -13.78
CA GLN A 185 -10.12 -20.84 -14.76
C GLN A 185 -10.55 -22.28 -14.40
N GLU A 186 -10.32 -22.70 -13.17
CA GLU A 186 -10.61 -24.07 -12.70
C GLU A 186 -12.11 -24.36 -12.65
N LEU A 187 -12.92 -23.36 -12.28
CA LEU A 187 -14.37 -23.53 -12.14
C LEU A 187 -15.16 -23.09 -13.38
N GLY A 188 -14.50 -22.47 -14.37
CA GLY A 188 -15.15 -21.95 -15.57
C GLY A 188 -16.15 -20.84 -15.30
N ILE A 189 -15.91 -20.00 -14.30
CA ILE A 189 -16.77 -18.91 -13.88
C ILE A 189 -16.07 -17.55 -14.01
N VAL A 190 -16.84 -16.47 -13.94
CA VAL A 190 -16.32 -15.10 -13.80
C VAL A 190 -16.81 -14.55 -12.48
N LEU A 191 -15.90 -14.17 -11.59
CA LEU A 191 -16.24 -13.58 -10.31
C LEU A 191 -16.58 -12.10 -10.45
N ASN A 192 -17.71 -11.69 -9.91
CA ASN A 192 -18.05 -10.27 -9.87
C ASN A 192 -17.23 -9.57 -8.79
N ARG A 193 -16.13 -8.94 -9.20
CA ARG A 193 -15.18 -8.25 -8.32
C ARG A 193 -15.79 -7.04 -7.57
N GLU A 194 -16.98 -6.58 -7.95
CA GLU A 194 -17.71 -5.52 -7.23
C GLU A 194 -18.69 -6.08 -6.19
N SER A 195 -18.84 -7.40 -6.10
CA SER A 195 -19.79 -8.02 -5.19
C SER A 195 -19.30 -8.04 -3.74
N TYR A 196 -20.27 -8.02 -2.80
CA TYR A 196 -19.97 -8.23 -1.38
C TYR A 196 -19.33 -9.62 -1.12
N ASN A 197 -19.69 -10.63 -1.91
CA ASN A 197 -19.12 -11.97 -1.79
C ASN A 197 -17.66 -12.00 -2.18
N TYR A 198 -17.29 -11.28 -3.25
CA TYR A 198 -15.91 -11.12 -3.64
C TYR A 198 -15.09 -10.33 -2.60
N ALA A 199 -15.62 -9.22 -2.08
CA ALA A 199 -14.96 -8.46 -1.02
C ALA A 199 -14.62 -9.33 0.20
N ARG A 200 -15.56 -10.22 0.57
CA ARG A 200 -15.35 -11.17 1.65
C ARG A 200 -14.32 -12.25 1.30
N PHE A 201 -14.36 -12.76 0.08
CA PHE A 201 -13.35 -13.70 -0.42
C PHE A 201 -11.96 -13.08 -0.38
N ALA A 202 -11.79 -11.87 -0.92
CA ALA A 202 -10.55 -11.12 -0.91
C ALA A 202 -9.98 -10.94 0.51
N MET A 203 -10.83 -10.57 1.48
CA MET A 203 -10.42 -10.45 2.88
C MET A 203 -9.89 -11.78 3.45
N HIS A 204 -10.51 -12.91 3.08
CA HIS A 204 -10.06 -14.22 3.54
C HIS A 204 -8.74 -14.64 2.90
N ILE A 205 -8.52 -14.32 1.62
CA ILE A 205 -7.22 -14.53 0.96
C ILE A 205 -6.14 -13.65 1.60
N GLN A 206 -6.43 -12.41 1.93
CA GLN A 206 -5.48 -11.55 2.66
C GLN A 206 -5.05 -12.17 4.00
N PHE A 207 -5.99 -12.71 4.78
CA PHE A 207 -5.66 -13.40 6.03
C PHE A 207 -4.82 -14.66 5.80
N LEU A 208 -5.09 -15.42 4.74
CA LEU A 208 -4.29 -16.57 4.34
C LEU A 208 -2.85 -16.13 4.04
N VAL A 209 -2.66 -15.15 3.16
CA VAL A 209 -1.34 -14.62 2.78
C VAL A 209 -0.57 -14.16 4.01
N ARG A 210 -1.21 -13.43 4.91
CA ARG A 210 -0.58 -12.96 6.15
C ARG A 210 -0.09 -14.10 7.05
N ARG A 211 -0.86 -15.20 7.16
CA ARG A 211 -0.43 -16.37 7.94
C ARG A 211 0.72 -17.10 7.27
N LEU A 212 0.60 -17.36 5.97
CA LEU A 212 1.60 -18.13 5.22
C LEU A 212 2.94 -17.37 5.17
N SER A 213 2.93 -16.07 4.90
CA SER A 213 4.14 -15.25 4.85
C SER A 213 4.83 -15.15 6.22
N ALA A 214 4.07 -15.21 7.32
CA ALA A 214 4.60 -15.25 8.68
C ALA A 214 5.03 -16.66 9.13
N GLY A 215 4.92 -17.69 8.28
CA GLY A 215 5.20 -19.08 8.66
C GLY A 215 4.26 -19.64 9.71
N ALA A 216 3.07 -19.05 9.86
CA ALA A 216 2.07 -19.40 10.88
C ALA A 216 0.88 -20.20 10.27
N ALA A 217 1.16 -21.14 9.36
CA ALA A 217 0.14 -21.98 8.75
C ALA A 217 -0.69 -22.73 9.81
N MET A 218 -1.98 -22.91 9.52
CA MET A 218 -2.87 -23.64 10.44
C MET A 218 -2.52 -25.13 10.48
N GLU A 219 -2.52 -25.71 11.67
CA GLU A 219 -2.31 -27.14 11.92
C GLU A 219 -3.31 -27.63 13.00
N GLN A 220 -4.60 -27.65 12.67
CA GLN A 220 -5.66 -28.02 13.61
C GLN A 220 -6.14 -29.47 13.45
N GLY A 221 -5.57 -30.21 12.48
CA GLY A 221 -5.90 -31.64 12.27
C GLY A 221 -7.25 -31.88 11.61
N SER A 222 -7.73 -30.97 10.77
CA SER A 222 -9.05 -31.05 10.10
C SER A 222 -9.11 -32.05 8.93
N GLY A 223 -8.15 -32.98 8.80
CA GLY A 223 -8.07 -33.92 7.68
C GLY A 223 -9.32 -34.73 7.43
N LYS A 224 -10.03 -35.18 8.48
CA LYS A 224 -11.31 -35.91 8.31
C LYS A 224 -12.38 -35.07 7.65
N MET A 225 -12.49 -33.80 8.04
CA MET A 225 -13.44 -32.85 7.46
C MET A 225 -13.12 -32.55 6.02
N LEU A 226 -11.82 -32.38 5.68
CA LEU A 226 -11.37 -32.23 4.32
C LEU A 226 -11.73 -33.45 3.46
N ASP A 227 -11.52 -34.68 3.96
CA ASP A 227 -11.87 -35.92 3.27
C ASP A 227 -13.38 -36.05 2.98
N GLU A 228 -14.22 -35.62 3.89
CA GLU A 228 -15.68 -35.61 3.72
C GLU A 228 -16.12 -34.62 2.67
N LEU A 229 -15.65 -33.36 2.79
CA LEU A 229 -16.02 -32.28 1.86
C LEU A 229 -15.42 -32.48 0.47
N SER A 230 -14.24 -33.09 0.34
CA SER A 230 -13.63 -33.39 -0.96
C SER A 230 -14.47 -34.39 -1.80
N ARG A 231 -15.17 -35.30 -1.15
CA ARG A 231 -16.11 -36.24 -1.80
C ARG A 231 -17.43 -35.57 -2.19
N GLU A 232 -17.89 -34.64 -1.38
CA GLU A 232 -19.16 -33.93 -1.61
C GLU A 232 -19.00 -32.84 -2.67
N TYR A 233 -17.84 -32.13 -2.68
CA TYR A 233 -17.57 -31.03 -3.60
C TYR A 233 -16.24 -31.20 -4.33
N PRO A 234 -16.10 -32.24 -5.21
CA PRO A 234 -14.81 -32.61 -5.81
C PRO A 234 -14.21 -31.51 -6.70
N ALA A 235 -15.03 -30.74 -7.42
CA ALA A 235 -14.54 -29.64 -8.26
C ALA A 235 -13.94 -28.50 -7.44
N VAL A 236 -14.58 -28.13 -6.34
CA VAL A 236 -14.09 -27.08 -5.43
C VAL A 236 -12.81 -27.53 -4.71
N TYR A 237 -12.77 -28.81 -4.31
CA TYR A 237 -11.56 -29.38 -3.72
C TYR A 237 -10.38 -29.36 -4.69
N HIS A 238 -10.62 -29.77 -5.96
CA HIS A 238 -9.59 -29.73 -6.99
C HIS A 238 -9.06 -28.30 -7.19
N CYS A 239 -9.96 -27.34 -7.33
CA CYS A 239 -9.63 -25.92 -7.44
C CYS A 239 -8.80 -25.43 -6.22
N ALA A 240 -9.22 -25.76 -4.98
CA ALA A 240 -8.46 -25.38 -3.79
C ALA A 240 -7.05 -25.99 -3.74
N CYS A 241 -6.90 -27.25 -4.21
CA CYS A 241 -5.58 -27.89 -4.33
C CYS A 241 -4.71 -27.21 -5.38
N THR A 242 -5.27 -26.84 -6.54
CA THR A 242 -4.54 -26.11 -7.60
C THR A 242 -4.06 -24.76 -7.08
N VAL A 243 -4.95 -23.98 -6.43
CA VAL A 243 -4.60 -22.70 -5.80
C VAL A 243 -3.48 -22.88 -4.78
N ALA A 244 -3.57 -23.87 -3.89
CA ALA A 244 -2.53 -24.14 -2.89
C ALA A 244 -1.17 -24.47 -3.52
N GLN A 245 -1.17 -25.27 -4.60
CA GLN A 245 0.03 -25.62 -5.35
C GLN A 245 0.64 -24.39 -6.06
N ASP A 246 -0.19 -23.53 -6.66
CA ASP A 246 0.26 -22.30 -7.30
C ASP A 246 0.93 -21.36 -6.28
N ILE A 247 0.34 -21.18 -5.10
CA ILE A 247 0.92 -20.41 -4.00
C ILE A 247 2.28 -21.00 -3.57
N GLU A 248 2.37 -22.32 -3.42
CA GLU A 248 3.62 -22.97 -3.01
C GLU A 248 4.70 -22.84 -4.08
N GLN A 249 4.36 -23.00 -5.36
CA GLN A 249 5.31 -22.89 -6.46
C GLN A 249 5.84 -21.47 -6.67
N ARG A 250 4.98 -20.45 -6.54
CA ARG A 250 5.35 -19.06 -6.84
C ARG A 250 5.96 -18.34 -5.64
N HIS A 251 5.47 -18.63 -4.44
CA HIS A 251 5.85 -17.90 -3.22
C HIS A 251 6.64 -18.74 -2.23
N GLY A 252 6.76 -20.06 -2.46
CA GLY A 252 7.45 -20.99 -1.55
C GLY A 252 6.70 -21.22 -0.22
N TRP A 253 5.42 -20.86 -0.13
CA TRP A 253 4.62 -21.00 1.08
C TRP A 253 3.85 -22.30 1.06
N HIS A 254 4.14 -23.16 2.02
CA HIS A 254 3.46 -24.44 2.14
C HIS A 254 2.04 -24.27 2.69
N CYS A 255 1.05 -24.78 1.96
CA CYS A 255 -0.34 -24.84 2.40
C CYS A 255 -0.64 -26.20 3.04
N SER A 256 -0.91 -26.23 4.34
CA SER A 256 -1.33 -27.41 5.07
C SER A 256 -2.74 -27.90 4.62
N CYS A 257 -3.12 -29.10 5.05
CA CYS A 257 -4.49 -29.60 4.83
C CYS A 257 -5.57 -28.64 5.38
N ASP A 258 -5.29 -27.98 6.48
CA ASP A 258 -6.21 -27.00 7.09
C ASP A 258 -6.33 -25.74 6.26
N GLU A 259 -5.24 -25.29 5.58
CA GLU A 259 -5.29 -24.16 4.66
C GLU A 259 -6.02 -24.52 3.36
N VAL A 260 -5.87 -25.75 2.86
CA VAL A 260 -6.65 -26.25 1.71
C VAL A 260 -8.14 -26.29 2.05
N LEU A 261 -8.50 -26.78 3.25
CA LEU A 261 -9.89 -26.73 3.73
C LEU A 261 -10.41 -25.29 3.83
N TYR A 262 -9.60 -24.38 4.34
CA TYR A 262 -9.93 -22.96 4.43
C TYR A 262 -10.22 -22.37 3.04
N LEU A 263 -9.34 -22.60 2.07
CA LEU A 263 -9.54 -22.19 0.67
C LEU A 263 -10.82 -22.76 0.10
N MET A 264 -11.03 -24.08 0.25
CA MET A 264 -12.21 -24.79 -0.22
C MET A 264 -13.51 -24.15 0.27
N LEU A 265 -13.62 -23.83 1.56
CA LEU A 265 -14.79 -23.21 2.15
C LEU A 265 -15.09 -21.81 1.56
N HIS A 266 -14.04 -21.03 1.27
CA HIS A 266 -14.20 -19.68 0.74
C HIS A 266 -14.48 -19.68 -0.77
N ILE A 267 -13.85 -20.57 -1.54
CA ILE A 267 -14.13 -20.80 -2.97
C ILE A 267 -15.57 -21.29 -3.15
N TYR A 268 -16.00 -22.29 -2.38
CA TYR A 268 -17.38 -22.79 -2.43
C TYR A 268 -18.40 -21.67 -2.18
N ARG A 269 -18.14 -20.81 -1.21
CA ARG A 269 -19.05 -19.73 -0.85
C ARG A 269 -19.14 -18.65 -1.93
N VAL A 270 -18.01 -18.24 -2.54
CA VAL A 270 -18.02 -17.24 -3.59
C VAL A 270 -18.67 -17.77 -4.86
N GLN A 271 -18.43 -19.03 -5.24
CA GLN A 271 -19.04 -19.67 -6.39
C GLN A 271 -20.57 -19.75 -6.29
N ASN A 272 -21.12 -20.22 -5.17
CA ASN A 272 -22.56 -20.53 -5.04
C ASN A 272 -23.43 -19.29 -4.86
N ARG A 273 -22.89 -18.16 -4.47
CA ARG A 273 -23.66 -16.93 -4.26
C ARG A 273 -23.62 -15.95 -5.42
N GLU A 274 -22.81 -16.23 -6.43
CA GLU A 274 -22.79 -15.48 -7.68
C GLU A 274 -23.69 -16.13 -8.76
N ASN A 275 -24.04 -17.41 -8.58
CA ASN A 275 -24.96 -18.15 -9.46
C ASN A 275 -26.44 -18.10 -9.01
N GLY A 276 -26.80 -17.37 -7.98
CA GLY A 276 -28.15 -17.16 -7.46
C GLY A 276 -28.50 -15.68 -7.40
#